data_4d1a85e98f021a8c2b2e6c73722a6612
#
_entry.id   4d1a85e98f021a8c2b2e6c73722a6612
#
_cell.length_a   1.000
_cell.length_b   1.000
_cell.length_c   1.000
_cell.angle_alpha   90.00
_cell.angle_beta   90.00
_cell.angle_gamma   90.00
#
_symmetry.space_group_name_H-M   'P 1'
#
loop_
_entity.id
_entity.type
_entity.pdbx_description
1 polymer ?
#
loop_
_entity_poly.entity_id
_entity_poly.type
_entity_poly.pdbx_seq_one_letter_code
_entity_poly.pdbx_strand_id
1 'polypeptide(L)'
;MSADLALALRGVGAAVGGFELHDVTMELPTGYVMGFVGPNGAGKTTTIRCLLGMLAHRSGEIELLGRPVPGPVEVREDVGVVLDRPCLVGDWRLTQVQRALRPFYRRWDPARYLELLERFELDPRAKVKHLSRGMGMKLAIAVALSHHARLLVLDEPTSGLDPIVRDDLVRIVGDYLTDERHSVLFSTHITTDLERIADYVTLISHGRIVRSAAKDDLLAGYRLVRGGPDQLRDPVGVELLGVRRTTVGVQALVPTEQVDLLDAGLVVEAPTLEEIVVHVGAQPRVPAAAPAPQAPITAARSRRTA
;
A
#
# COMPACT_ATOMS: atom_id res chain seq x y z
N MET A 1 -4.43 -24.13 9.37
CA MET A 1 -5.33 -23.07 9.87
C MET A 1 -5.23 -21.93 8.86
N SER A 2 -6.33 -21.57 8.18
CA SER A 2 -6.36 -20.40 7.29
C SER A 2 -6.06 -19.15 8.14
N ALA A 3 -5.10 -18.35 7.72
CA ALA A 3 -4.82 -17.08 8.39
C ALA A 3 -6.06 -16.20 8.31
N ASP A 4 -6.39 -15.52 9.41
CA ASP A 4 -7.49 -14.56 9.42
C ASP A 4 -7.08 -13.35 8.54
N LEU A 5 -7.87 -13.03 7.53
CA LEU A 5 -7.52 -11.99 6.55
C LEU A 5 -8.17 -10.66 6.92
N ALA A 6 -7.36 -9.60 6.92
CA ALA A 6 -7.86 -8.23 7.07
C ALA A 6 -8.55 -7.75 5.79
N LEU A 7 -8.04 -8.14 4.63
CA LEU A 7 -8.69 -7.94 3.33
C LEU A 7 -8.28 -9.03 2.33
N ALA A 8 -9.16 -9.28 1.38
CA ALA A 8 -8.88 -10.11 0.22
C ALA A 8 -9.61 -9.57 -1.02
N LEU A 9 -8.90 -9.53 -2.14
CA LEU A 9 -9.44 -9.34 -3.47
C LEU A 9 -9.05 -10.55 -4.30
N ARG A 10 -10.00 -11.17 -5.00
CA ARG A 10 -9.77 -12.36 -5.84
C ARG A 10 -10.39 -12.15 -7.21
N GLY A 11 -9.55 -11.99 -8.23
CA GLY A 11 -10.00 -11.83 -9.62
C GLY A 11 -10.79 -10.55 -9.89
N VAL A 12 -10.56 -9.49 -9.13
CA VAL A 12 -11.38 -8.27 -9.18
C VAL A 12 -11.12 -7.49 -10.46
N GLY A 13 -12.21 -7.27 -11.23
CA GLY A 13 -12.24 -6.41 -12.40
C GLY A 13 -13.22 -5.27 -12.22
N ALA A 14 -12.82 -4.06 -12.62
CA ALA A 14 -13.66 -2.87 -12.57
C ALA A 14 -13.30 -1.90 -13.69
N ALA A 15 -14.24 -1.02 -14.08
CA ALA A 15 -13.97 0.01 -15.07
C ALA A 15 -14.55 1.35 -14.64
N VAL A 16 -13.78 2.42 -14.85
CA VAL A 16 -14.18 3.79 -14.57
C VAL A 16 -13.48 4.77 -15.52
N GLY A 17 -14.25 5.63 -16.20
CA GLY A 17 -13.70 6.72 -16.99
C GLY A 17 -12.66 6.32 -18.06
N GLY A 18 -12.81 5.15 -18.68
CA GLY A 18 -11.84 4.63 -19.67
C GLY A 18 -10.64 3.89 -19.09
N PHE A 19 -10.53 3.79 -17.77
CA PHE A 19 -9.55 2.97 -17.09
C PHE A 19 -10.17 1.65 -16.59
N GLU A 20 -9.41 0.57 -16.65
CA GLU A 20 -9.88 -0.76 -16.23
C GLU A 20 -8.90 -1.43 -15.26
N LEU A 21 -9.46 -2.09 -14.24
CA LEU A 21 -8.79 -3.08 -13.41
C LEU A 21 -9.03 -4.47 -13.99
N HIS A 22 -7.99 -5.29 -14.02
CA HIS A 22 -8.05 -6.61 -14.61
C HIS A 22 -7.46 -7.64 -13.63
N ASP A 23 -8.30 -8.56 -13.16
CA ASP A 23 -7.89 -9.71 -12.36
C ASP A 23 -7.03 -9.35 -11.15
N VAL A 24 -7.46 -8.31 -10.41
CA VAL A 24 -6.74 -7.85 -9.23
C VAL A 24 -6.92 -8.86 -8.11
N THR A 25 -5.81 -9.51 -7.72
CA THR A 25 -5.77 -10.50 -6.64
C THR A 25 -4.70 -10.12 -5.64
N MET A 26 -5.09 -9.91 -4.38
CA MET A 26 -4.20 -9.62 -3.25
C MET A 26 -4.87 -9.99 -1.93
N GLU A 27 -4.09 -10.42 -0.95
CA GLU A 27 -4.56 -10.79 0.38
C GLU A 27 -3.64 -10.20 1.45
N LEU A 28 -4.22 -9.62 2.49
CA LEU A 28 -3.49 -9.10 3.66
C LEU A 28 -3.92 -9.87 4.90
N PRO A 29 -3.02 -10.62 5.54
CA PRO A 29 -3.29 -11.23 6.84
C PRO A 29 -3.51 -10.19 7.93
N THR A 30 -4.32 -10.52 8.94
CA THR A 30 -4.51 -9.68 10.12
C THR A 30 -3.19 -9.50 10.87
N GLY A 31 -2.94 -8.29 11.37
CA GLY A 31 -1.75 -7.95 12.13
C GLY A 31 -0.59 -7.38 11.30
N TYR A 32 -0.75 -7.24 9.98
CA TYR A 32 0.33 -6.84 9.08
C TYR A 32 0.05 -5.56 8.30
N VAL A 33 1.12 -4.99 7.74
CA VAL A 33 1.09 -3.86 6.82
C VAL A 33 1.34 -4.33 5.40
N MET A 34 0.44 -3.96 4.49
CA MET A 34 0.66 -4.11 3.06
C MET A 34 0.94 -2.75 2.43
N GLY A 35 2.13 -2.59 1.85
CA GLY A 35 2.43 -1.53 0.91
C GLY A 35 1.79 -1.82 -0.44
N PHE A 36 0.91 -0.93 -0.89
CA PHE A 36 0.26 -1.03 -2.21
C PHE A 36 0.88 0.00 -3.15
N VAL A 37 1.80 -0.44 -4.00
CA VAL A 37 2.73 0.40 -4.74
C VAL A 37 2.45 0.38 -6.22
N GLY A 38 2.61 1.53 -6.85
CA GLY A 38 2.53 1.67 -8.30
C GLY A 38 2.57 3.12 -8.74
N PRO A 39 2.86 3.42 -10.00
CA PRO A 39 2.87 4.77 -10.53
C PRO A 39 1.49 5.45 -10.44
N ASN A 40 1.47 6.75 -10.64
CA ASN A 40 0.21 7.48 -10.75
C ASN A 40 -0.60 6.94 -11.94
N GLY A 41 -1.90 6.73 -11.73
CA GLY A 41 -2.78 6.12 -12.73
C GLY A 41 -2.70 4.59 -12.84
N ALA A 42 -1.88 3.91 -12.02
CA ALA A 42 -1.77 2.44 -12.06
C ALA A 42 -3.04 1.69 -11.61
N GLY A 43 -3.96 2.37 -10.89
CA GLY A 43 -5.20 1.78 -10.40
C GLY A 43 -5.32 1.67 -8.89
N LYS A 44 -4.35 2.19 -8.10
CA LYS A 44 -4.36 2.12 -6.62
C LYS A 44 -5.67 2.65 -6.02
N THR A 45 -5.99 3.90 -6.25
CA THR A 45 -7.23 4.53 -5.74
C THR A 45 -8.49 3.83 -6.27
N THR A 46 -8.49 3.34 -7.52
CA THR A 46 -9.62 2.59 -8.09
C THR A 46 -9.82 1.28 -7.34
N THR A 47 -8.74 0.54 -7.07
CA THR A 47 -8.77 -0.69 -6.28
C THR A 47 -9.28 -0.44 -4.86
N ILE A 48 -8.78 0.61 -4.20
CA ILE A 48 -9.22 1.02 -2.86
C ILE A 48 -10.73 1.38 -2.86
N ARG A 49 -11.22 2.07 -3.88
CA ARG A 49 -12.65 2.38 -3.99
C ARG A 49 -13.52 1.14 -4.18
N CYS A 50 -13.04 0.15 -4.93
CA CYS A 50 -13.70 -1.15 -5.04
C CYS A 50 -13.72 -1.87 -3.69
N LEU A 51 -12.55 -1.94 -3.01
CA LEU A 51 -12.39 -2.55 -1.69
C LEU A 51 -13.35 -1.95 -0.65
N LEU A 52 -13.56 -0.64 -0.68
CA LEU A 52 -14.47 0.08 0.23
C LEU A 52 -15.95 0.03 -0.22
N GLY A 53 -16.26 -0.61 -1.35
CA GLY A 53 -17.60 -0.63 -1.93
C GLY A 53 -18.09 0.74 -2.42
N MET A 54 -17.17 1.68 -2.67
CA MET A 54 -17.46 3.01 -3.24
C MET A 54 -17.54 2.96 -4.77
N LEU A 55 -16.98 1.92 -5.38
CA LEU A 55 -17.05 1.63 -6.81
C LEU A 55 -17.46 0.16 -6.98
N ALA A 56 -18.46 -0.10 -7.81
CA ALA A 56 -18.87 -1.46 -8.13
C ALA A 56 -17.81 -2.15 -8.98
N HIS A 57 -17.43 -3.38 -8.60
CA HIS A 57 -16.62 -4.26 -9.42
C HIS A 57 -17.50 -5.06 -10.40
N ARG A 58 -16.93 -5.48 -11.52
CA ARG A 58 -17.61 -6.24 -12.58
C ARG A 58 -17.42 -7.74 -12.45
N SER A 59 -16.30 -8.15 -11.84
CA SER A 59 -15.93 -9.55 -11.64
C SER A 59 -15.12 -9.71 -10.36
N GLY A 60 -15.00 -10.95 -9.91
CA GLY A 60 -14.21 -11.32 -8.74
C GLY A 60 -14.96 -11.14 -7.43
N GLU A 61 -14.23 -11.35 -6.35
CA GLU A 61 -14.74 -11.28 -4.98
C GLU A 61 -13.88 -10.36 -4.13
N ILE A 62 -14.52 -9.64 -3.21
CA ILE A 62 -13.86 -8.75 -2.25
C ILE A 62 -14.34 -9.10 -0.85
N GLU A 63 -13.41 -9.25 0.06
CA GLU A 63 -13.67 -9.44 1.48
C GLU A 63 -12.94 -8.39 2.32
N LEU A 64 -13.62 -7.87 3.33
CA LEU A 64 -13.06 -7.01 4.38
C LEU A 64 -13.33 -7.66 5.74
N LEU A 65 -12.29 -7.90 6.52
CA LEU A 65 -12.36 -8.51 7.85
C LEU A 65 -13.23 -9.80 7.85
N GLY A 66 -13.05 -10.64 6.82
CA GLY A 66 -13.76 -11.89 6.63
C GLY A 66 -15.23 -11.76 6.17
N ARG A 67 -15.64 -10.58 5.69
CA ARG A 67 -17.00 -10.34 5.20
C ARG A 67 -17.01 -9.81 3.76
N PRO A 68 -17.96 -10.24 2.91
CA PRO A 68 -18.01 -9.83 1.52
C PRO A 68 -18.31 -8.34 1.34
N VAL A 69 -17.83 -7.76 0.23
CA VAL A 69 -18.14 -6.40 -0.23
C VAL A 69 -18.78 -6.47 -1.63
N PRO A 70 -19.96 -5.88 -1.85
CA PRO A 70 -20.78 -5.13 -0.89
C PRO A 70 -21.37 -6.01 0.20
N GLY A 71 -21.40 -5.52 1.40
CA GLY A 71 -21.82 -6.25 2.59
C GLY A 71 -22.42 -5.36 3.67
N PRO A 72 -22.65 -5.90 4.88
CA PRO A 72 -23.24 -5.18 5.98
C PRO A 72 -22.47 -3.91 6.33
N VAL A 73 -23.19 -2.83 6.70
CA VAL A 73 -22.59 -1.52 7.05
C VAL A 73 -21.65 -1.63 8.23
N GLU A 74 -21.90 -2.58 9.12
CA GLU A 74 -21.12 -2.84 10.34
C GLU A 74 -19.65 -3.14 10.07
N VAL A 75 -19.32 -3.73 8.92
CA VAL A 75 -17.91 -3.98 8.53
C VAL A 75 -17.15 -2.68 8.38
N ARG A 76 -17.82 -1.64 7.85
CA ARG A 76 -17.21 -0.33 7.62
C ARG A 76 -16.89 0.41 8.91
N GLU A 77 -17.59 0.08 10.00
CA GLU A 77 -17.29 0.63 11.33
C GLU A 77 -15.91 0.20 11.85
N ASP A 78 -15.41 -0.96 11.37
CA ASP A 78 -14.10 -1.51 11.72
C ASP A 78 -12.98 -1.07 10.76
N VAL A 79 -13.31 -0.25 9.74
CA VAL A 79 -12.35 0.21 8.73
C VAL A 79 -12.18 1.72 8.83
N GLY A 80 -10.97 2.15 9.20
CA GLY A 80 -10.55 3.54 9.15
C GLY A 80 -10.04 3.90 7.76
N VAL A 81 -10.57 4.96 7.17
CA VAL A 81 -10.23 5.36 5.80
C VAL A 81 -9.63 6.74 5.78
N VAL A 82 -8.46 6.87 5.16
CA VAL A 82 -7.79 8.14 4.90
C VAL A 82 -7.51 8.23 3.41
N LEU A 83 -8.23 9.11 2.73
CA LEU A 83 -8.07 9.36 1.30
C LEU A 83 -7.14 10.55 1.05
N ASP A 84 -6.51 10.60 -0.11
CA ASP A 84 -5.63 11.72 -0.53
C ASP A 84 -6.30 13.10 -0.36
N ARG A 85 -7.63 13.16 -0.53
CA ARG A 85 -8.43 14.36 -0.27
C ARG A 85 -9.52 14.08 0.74
N PRO A 86 -9.35 14.48 2.02
CA PRO A 86 -10.39 14.34 3.03
C PRO A 86 -11.65 15.13 2.64
N CYS A 87 -12.79 14.47 2.63
CA CYS A 87 -14.09 15.08 2.29
C CYS A 87 -14.75 15.71 3.54
N LEU A 88 -14.03 16.55 4.28
CA LEU A 88 -14.57 17.25 5.44
C LEU A 88 -15.01 18.66 5.05
N VAL A 89 -16.07 19.16 5.70
CA VAL A 89 -16.58 20.51 5.46
C VAL A 89 -15.61 21.56 5.96
N GLY A 90 -15.10 22.39 5.06
CA GLY A 90 -14.02 23.36 5.34
C GLY A 90 -14.33 24.37 6.46
N ASP A 91 -15.57 24.77 6.62
CA ASP A 91 -15.98 25.74 7.64
C ASP A 91 -16.19 25.15 9.05
N TRP A 92 -16.17 23.83 9.17
CA TRP A 92 -16.25 23.20 10.48
C TRP A 92 -14.99 23.41 11.31
N ARG A 93 -15.17 23.63 12.61
CA ARG A 93 -14.11 23.49 13.61
C ARG A 93 -13.85 22.01 13.85
N LEU A 94 -12.63 21.66 14.29
CA LEU A 94 -12.29 20.27 14.55
C LEU A 94 -13.22 19.63 15.60
N THR A 95 -13.67 20.41 16.61
CA THR A 95 -14.71 19.98 17.56
C THR A 95 -16.06 19.67 16.90
N GLN A 96 -16.37 20.31 15.77
CA GLN A 96 -17.62 20.06 15.04
C GLN A 96 -17.51 18.81 14.16
N VAL A 97 -16.31 18.46 13.69
CA VAL A 97 -16.04 17.23 12.92
C VAL A 97 -16.48 16.01 13.73
N GLN A 98 -16.02 15.88 14.98
CA GLN A 98 -16.44 14.75 15.83
C GLN A 98 -17.96 14.71 16.07
N ARG A 99 -18.59 15.88 16.27
CA ARG A 99 -20.05 15.96 16.49
C ARG A 99 -20.83 15.46 15.29
N ALA A 100 -20.34 15.76 14.08
CA ALA A 100 -20.95 15.36 12.83
C ALA A 100 -20.73 13.87 12.53
N LEU A 101 -19.55 13.31 12.86
CA LEU A 101 -19.18 11.94 12.52
C LEU A 101 -19.66 10.91 13.57
N ARG A 102 -19.71 11.27 14.83
CA ARG A 102 -20.14 10.40 15.94
C ARG A 102 -21.41 9.58 15.66
N PRO A 103 -22.48 10.12 15.04
CA PRO A 103 -23.69 9.33 14.78
C PRO A 103 -23.52 8.17 13.81
N PHE A 104 -22.45 8.18 12.99
CA PHE A 104 -22.17 7.15 11.99
C PHE A 104 -21.35 5.97 12.51
N TYR A 105 -20.77 6.10 13.74
CA TYR A 105 -19.91 5.08 14.32
C TYR A 105 -20.36 4.73 15.73
N ARG A 106 -20.79 3.49 15.95
CA ARG A 106 -21.27 3.02 17.27
C ARG A 106 -20.17 3.07 18.35
N ARG A 107 -18.91 2.86 17.91
CA ARG A 107 -17.73 2.84 18.79
C ARG A 107 -16.93 4.14 18.76
N TRP A 108 -17.56 5.25 18.33
CA TRP A 108 -16.89 6.55 18.38
C TRP A 108 -16.50 6.92 19.81
N ASP A 109 -15.21 7.21 20.00
CA ASP A 109 -14.63 7.63 21.26
C ASP A 109 -14.26 9.13 21.22
N PRO A 110 -15.09 10.01 21.84
CA PRO A 110 -14.81 11.43 21.86
C PRO A 110 -13.55 11.81 22.65
N ALA A 111 -13.19 11.04 23.69
CA ALA A 111 -11.99 11.29 24.48
C ALA A 111 -10.73 10.97 23.66
N ARG A 112 -10.75 9.82 23.00
CA ARG A 112 -9.68 9.40 22.08
C ARG A 112 -9.49 10.41 20.95
N TYR A 113 -10.58 10.95 20.37
CA TYR A 113 -10.48 11.98 19.35
C TYR A 113 -9.74 13.23 19.85
N LEU A 114 -10.08 13.73 21.03
CA LEU A 114 -9.43 14.91 21.61
C LEU A 114 -7.97 14.64 21.97
N GLU A 115 -7.67 13.49 22.55
CA GLU A 115 -6.29 13.03 22.79
C GLU A 115 -5.47 13.01 21.51
N LEU A 116 -6.03 12.49 20.40
CA LEU A 116 -5.34 12.46 19.12
C LEU A 116 -5.14 13.86 18.52
N LEU A 117 -6.09 14.78 18.69
CA LEU A 117 -5.89 16.17 18.26
C LEU A 117 -4.73 16.81 19.05
N GLU A 118 -4.66 16.60 20.36
CA GLU A 118 -3.58 17.11 21.21
C GLU A 118 -2.23 16.51 20.79
N ARG A 119 -2.16 15.18 20.67
CA ARG A 119 -0.97 14.46 20.22
C ARG A 119 -0.46 14.94 18.85
N PHE A 120 -1.37 15.29 17.95
CA PHE A 120 -1.06 15.74 16.60
C PHE A 120 -0.87 17.26 16.49
N GLU A 121 -0.91 17.96 17.63
CA GLU A 121 -0.77 19.42 17.72
C GLU A 121 -1.81 20.17 16.89
N LEU A 122 -3.05 19.65 16.84
CA LEU A 122 -4.17 20.23 16.13
C LEU A 122 -5.06 21.03 17.10
N ASP A 123 -5.19 22.35 16.92
CA ASP A 123 -6.09 23.17 17.71
C ASP A 123 -7.57 22.76 17.47
N PRO A 124 -8.29 22.26 18.49
CA PRO A 124 -9.69 21.84 18.36
C PRO A 124 -10.62 22.97 17.86
N ARG A 125 -10.21 24.24 17.99
CA ARG A 125 -10.97 25.42 17.56
C ARG A 125 -10.66 25.82 16.12
N ALA A 126 -9.57 25.34 15.54
CA ALA A 126 -9.20 25.61 14.15
C ALA A 126 -10.30 25.14 13.18
N LYS A 127 -10.44 25.81 12.05
CA LYS A 127 -11.32 25.37 10.96
C LYS A 127 -10.57 24.45 10.01
N VAL A 128 -11.24 23.44 9.49
CA VAL A 128 -10.69 22.47 8.52
C VAL A 128 -10.03 23.17 7.34
N LYS A 129 -10.64 24.22 6.78
CA LYS A 129 -10.10 24.98 5.64
C LYS A 129 -8.79 25.73 5.90
N HIS A 130 -8.41 25.92 7.18
CA HIS A 130 -7.18 26.58 7.56
C HIS A 130 -6.04 25.60 7.87
N LEU A 131 -6.29 24.30 7.78
CA LEU A 131 -5.28 23.27 8.00
C LEU A 131 -4.34 23.22 6.79
N SER A 132 -3.04 23.07 7.05
CA SER A 132 -2.11 22.63 6.02
C SER A 132 -2.45 21.22 5.54
N ARG A 133 -1.88 20.78 4.43
CA ARG A 133 -2.10 19.40 3.92
C ARG A 133 -1.72 18.36 4.98
N GLY A 134 -0.56 18.52 5.65
CA GLY A 134 -0.12 17.61 6.71
C GLY A 134 -1.06 17.60 7.92
N MET A 135 -1.52 18.80 8.37
CA MET A 135 -2.51 18.88 9.44
C MET A 135 -3.84 18.24 9.05
N GLY A 136 -4.28 18.41 7.81
CA GLY A 136 -5.48 17.75 7.29
C GLY A 136 -5.35 16.22 7.26
N MET A 137 -4.17 15.70 6.94
CA MET A 137 -3.86 14.28 6.98
C MET A 137 -3.86 13.75 8.41
N LYS A 138 -3.21 14.43 9.36
CA LYS A 138 -3.26 14.11 10.80
C LYS A 138 -4.70 14.10 11.32
N LEU A 139 -5.52 15.07 10.93
CA LEU A 139 -6.96 15.08 11.27
C LEU A 139 -7.69 13.85 10.72
N ALA A 140 -7.47 13.49 9.47
CA ALA A 140 -8.11 12.31 8.87
C ALA A 140 -7.73 11.02 9.60
N ILE A 141 -6.47 10.88 10.02
CA ILE A 141 -6.00 9.76 10.84
C ILE A 141 -6.64 9.81 12.24
N ALA A 142 -6.73 10.99 12.88
CA ALA A 142 -7.41 11.13 14.17
C ALA A 142 -8.86 10.65 14.08
N VAL A 143 -9.58 11.01 13.03
CA VAL A 143 -10.94 10.52 12.76
C VAL A 143 -10.95 8.99 12.61
N ALA A 144 -10.07 8.42 11.77
CA ALA A 144 -10.02 6.99 11.51
C ALA A 144 -9.69 6.15 12.77
N LEU A 145 -8.88 6.69 13.67
CA LEU A 145 -8.50 6.01 14.92
C LEU A 145 -9.53 6.18 16.05
N SER A 146 -10.42 7.18 15.96
CA SER A 146 -11.37 7.50 17.03
C SER A 146 -12.59 6.58 17.10
N HIS A 147 -12.76 5.68 16.12
CA HIS A 147 -13.84 4.69 16.16
C HIS A 147 -13.30 3.24 16.30
N HIS A 148 -12.06 3.09 16.78
CA HIS A 148 -11.41 1.80 17.03
C HIS A 148 -11.40 0.89 15.79
N ALA A 149 -11.01 1.45 14.64
CA ALA A 149 -10.82 0.70 13.42
C ALA A 149 -9.81 -0.44 13.62
N ARG A 150 -10.06 -1.59 13.01
CA ARG A 150 -9.14 -2.75 12.98
C ARG A 150 -8.30 -2.81 11.71
N LEU A 151 -8.80 -2.20 10.65
CA LEU A 151 -8.09 -2.04 9.38
C LEU A 151 -8.02 -0.56 9.04
N LEU A 152 -6.81 -0.04 8.81
CA LEU A 152 -6.61 1.29 8.21
C LEU A 152 -6.34 1.15 6.71
N VAL A 153 -7.08 1.89 5.90
CA VAL A 153 -6.87 2.03 4.46
C VAL A 153 -6.42 3.46 4.19
N LEU A 154 -5.14 3.61 3.83
CA LEU A 154 -4.48 4.89 3.63
C LEU A 154 -4.14 5.06 2.14
N ASP A 155 -4.78 6.01 1.46
CA ASP A 155 -4.53 6.29 0.05
C ASP A 155 -3.63 7.52 -0.12
N GLU A 156 -2.37 7.29 -0.49
CA GLU A 156 -1.32 8.30 -0.68
C GLU A 156 -1.12 9.24 0.54
N PRO A 157 -1.05 8.72 1.79
CA PRO A 157 -1.11 9.54 2.99
C PRO A 157 0.10 10.47 3.17
N THR A 158 1.25 10.13 2.56
CA THR A 158 2.50 10.89 2.67
C THR A 158 2.80 11.76 1.45
N SER A 159 2.00 11.65 0.40
CA SER A 159 2.22 12.38 -0.85
C SER A 159 2.14 13.89 -0.65
N GLY A 160 3.18 14.61 -1.09
CA GLY A 160 3.28 16.07 -0.99
C GLY A 160 3.40 16.61 0.43
N LEU A 161 3.78 15.79 1.40
CA LEU A 161 4.13 16.21 2.75
C LEU A 161 5.64 16.46 2.85
N ASP A 162 6.01 17.35 3.76
CA ASP A 162 7.42 17.53 4.11
C ASP A 162 7.97 16.30 4.87
N PRO A 163 9.31 16.11 4.89
CA PRO A 163 9.91 14.91 5.48
C PRO A 163 9.58 14.70 6.97
N ILE A 164 9.41 15.78 7.75
CA ILE A 164 9.14 15.69 9.19
C ILE A 164 7.72 15.15 9.42
N VAL A 165 6.73 15.72 8.74
CA VAL A 165 5.34 15.27 8.84
C VAL A 165 5.18 13.84 8.32
N ARG A 166 5.95 13.48 7.27
CA ARG A 166 5.98 12.11 6.75
C ARG A 166 6.50 11.12 7.80
N ASP A 167 7.60 11.43 8.47
CA ASP A 167 8.16 10.59 9.55
C ASP A 167 7.17 10.44 10.71
N ASP A 168 6.49 11.52 11.10
CA ASP A 168 5.42 11.50 12.10
C ASP A 168 4.30 10.53 11.72
N LEU A 169 3.85 10.55 10.46
CA LEU A 169 2.78 9.65 9.99
C LEU A 169 3.21 8.18 10.02
N VAL A 170 4.42 7.88 9.59
CA VAL A 170 4.99 6.53 9.64
C VAL A 170 5.03 6.03 11.09
N ARG A 171 5.43 6.88 12.04
CA ARG A 171 5.45 6.55 13.48
C ARG A 171 4.03 6.32 14.02
N ILE A 172 3.06 7.16 13.67
CA ILE A 172 1.65 6.97 14.07
C ILE A 172 1.11 5.62 13.59
N VAL A 173 1.42 5.23 12.35
CA VAL A 173 1.07 3.92 11.82
C VAL A 173 1.76 2.80 12.58
N GLY A 174 3.06 2.96 12.91
CA GLY A 174 3.80 2.01 13.76
C GLY A 174 3.16 1.81 15.13
N ASP A 175 2.79 2.89 15.81
CA ASP A 175 2.10 2.83 17.11
C ASP A 175 0.74 2.15 17.03
N TYR A 176 -0.02 2.38 15.95
CA TYR A 176 -1.30 1.71 15.73
C TYR A 176 -1.13 0.19 15.60
N LEU A 177 -0.04 -0.27 15.03
CA LEU A 177 0.28 -1.68 14.81
C LEU A 177 0.87 -2.41 16.03
N THR A 178 0.98 -1.75 17.17
CA THR A 178 1.36 -2.43 18.43
C THR A 178 0.31 -3.43 18.90
N ASP A 179 -0.94 -3.25 18.50
CA ASP A 179 -2.00 -4.25 18.65
C ASP A 179 -1.99 -5.18 17.42
N GLU A 180 -1.65 -6.45 17.62
CA GLU A 180 -1.55 -7.47 16.56
C GLU A 180 -2.88 -7.74 15.82
N ARG A 181 -4.00 -7.19 16.29
CA ARG A 181 -5.30 -7.27 15.61
C ARG A 181 -5.50 -6.18 14.57
N HIS A 182 -4.60 -5.21 14.55
CA HIS A 182 -4.65 -4.09 13.62
C HIS A 182 -3.87 -4.36 12.36
N SER A 183 -4.41 -3.94 11.22
CA SER A 183 -3.78 -4.09 9.91
C SER A 183 -3.82 -2.78 9.15
N VAL A 184 -2.90 -2.61 8.20
CA VAL A 184 -2.83 -1.38 7.38
C VAL A 184 -2.63 -1.73 5.91
N LEU A 185 -3.48 -1.17 5.05
CA LEU A 185 -3.23 -1.05 3.63
C LEU A 185 -2.71 0.36 3.36
N PHE A 186 -1.44 0.48 2.98
CA PHE A 186 -0.76 1.75 2.75
C PHE A 186 -0.45 1.91 1.26
N SER A 187 -1.29 2.68 0.55
CA SER A 187 -1.09 2.98 -0.87
C SER A 187 -0.11 4.13 -1.03
N THR A 188 0.90 3.97 -1.86
CA THR A 188 1.87 5.02 -2.15
C THR A 188 2.62 4.78 -3.46
N HIS A 189 3.20 5.83 -4.01
CA HIS A 189 4.22 5.76 -5.06
C HIS A 189 5.63 6.02 -4.50
N ILE A 190 5.75 6.26 -3.16
CA ILE A 190 7.00 6.55 -2.46
C ILE A 190 7.41 5.30 -1.68
N THR A 191 8.41 4.59 -2.15
CA THR A 191 8.83 3.30 -1.62
C THR A 191 9.58 3.38 -0.29
N THR A 192 10.28 4.49 -0.04
CA THR A 192 11.08 4.69 1.18
C THR A 192 10.25 4.65 2.47
N ASP A 193 8.97 5.06 2.41
CA ASP A 193 8.08 4.95 3.58
C ASP A 193 7.78 3.49 3.90
N LEU A 194 7.61 2.66 2.86
CA LEU A 194 7.28 1.25 2.98
C LEU A 194 8.46 0.38 3.43
N GLU A 195 9.68 0.74 3.06
CA GLU A 195 10.88 0.03 3.54
C GLU A 195 10.91 -0.08 5.06
N ARG A 196 10.36 0.93 5.75
CA ARG A 196 10.35 1.02 7.21
C ARG A 196 9.20 0.27 7.87
N ILE A 197 8.02 0.20 7.24
CA ILE A 197 6.81 -0.28 7.92
C ILE A 197 6.12 -1.48 7.24
N ALA A 198 6.34 -1.71 5.93
CA ALA A 198 5.62 -2.76 5.23
C ALA A 198 6.17 -4.15 5.55
N ASP A 199 5.26 -5.08 5.80
CA ASP A 199 5.54 -6.52 5.91
C ASP A 199 5.34 -7.21 4.55
N TYR A 200 4.32 -6.77 3.80
CA TYR A 200 3.98 -7.23 2.45
C TYR A 200 4.02 -6.08 1.46
N VAL A 201 4.34 -6.38 0.22
CA VAL A 201 4.33 -5.40 -0.86
C VAL A 201 3.56 -5.97 -2.05
N THR A 202 2.58 -5.21 -2.52
CA THR A 202 1.81 -5.51 -3.72
C THR A 202 2.05 -4.42 -4.76
N LEU A 203 2.60 -4.82 -5.91
CA LEU A 203 2.89 -3.93 -7.03
C LEU A 203 1.74 -3.96 -8.03
N ILE A 204 1.20 -2.78 -8.34
CA ILE A 204 0.17 -2.63 -9.38
C ILE A 204 0.70 -1.75 -10.52
N SER A 205 0.45 -2.18 -11.75
CA SER A 205 0.76 -1.42 -12.96
C SER A 205 -0.34 -1.63 -14.00
N HIS A 206 -0.78 -0.55 -14.66
CA HIS A 206 -1.82 -0.60 -15.70
C HIS A 206 -3.06 -1.43 -15.33
N GLY A 207 -3.54 -1.32 -14.10
CA GLY A 207 -4.73 -2.01 -13.63
C GLY A 207 -4.54 -3.50 -13.32
N ARG A 208 -3.32 -4.00 -13.24
CA ARG A 208 -2.98 -5.41 -12.94
C ARG A 208 -2.00 -5.51 -11.79
N ILE A 209 -2.15 -6.54 -10.96
CA ILE A 209 -1.11 -6.89 -10.01
C ILE A 209 0.06 -7.53 -10.75
N VAL A 210 1.23 -6.95 -10.60
CA VAL A 210 2.47 -7.44 -11.20
C VAL A 210 3.15 -8.43 -10.25
N ARG A 211 3.16 -8.09 -8.95
CA ARG A 211 3.73 -8.95 -7.91
C ARG A 211 3.05 -8.65 -6.56
N SER A 212 2.87 -9.67 -5.75
CA SER A 212 2.43 -9.56 -4.36
C SER A 212 3.20 -10.58 -3.54
N ALA A 213 3.96 -10.13 -2.52
CA ALA A 213 4.80 -11.01 -1.70
C ALA A 213 5.14 -10.36 -0.36
N ALA A 214 5.69 -11.14 0.59
CA ALA A 214 6.38 -10.58 1.74
C ALA A 214 7.55 -9.71 1.26
N LYS A 215 7.78 -8.57 1.93
CA LYS A 215 8.82 -7.62 1.52
C LYS A 215 10.20 -8.27 1.46
N ASP A 216 10.53 -9.07 2.48
CA ASP A 216 11.84 -9.73 2.55
C ASP A 216 12.03 -10.76 1.43
N ASP A 217 10.97 -11.51 1.08
CA ASP A 217 11.00 -12.45 -0.05
C ASP A 217 11.18 -11.71 -1.39
N LEU A 218 10.52 -10.55 -1.53
CA LEU A 218 10.65 -9.71 -2.71
C LEU A 218 12.10 -9.18 -2.87
N LEU A 219 12.70 -8.69 -1.79
CA LEU A 219 14.08 -8.20 -1.78
C LEU A 219 15.11 -9.33 -1.99
N ALA A 220 14.87 -10.49 -1.40
CA ALA A 220 15.75 -11.66 -1.55
C ALA A 220 15.65 -12.30 -2.94
N GLY A 221 14.48 -12.22 -3.58
CA GLY A 221 14.16 -12.86 -4.85
C GLY A 221 14.87 -12.25 -6.07
N TYR A 222 15.45 -11.06 -5.94
CA TYR A 222 16.09 -10.34 -7.05
C TYR A 222 17.47 -9.83 -6.71
N ARG A 223 18.27 -9.61 -7.75
CA ARG A 223 19.54 -8.87 -7.70
C ARG A 223 19.52 -7.78 -8.76
N LEU A 224 20.06 -6.62 -8.40
CA LEU A 224 20.35 -5.56 -9.37
C LEU A 224 21.71 -5.83 -10.01
N VAL A 225 21.71 -5.96 -11.32
CA VAL A 225 22.90 -6.22 -12.08
C VAL A 225 23.25 -5.00 -12.91
N ARG A 226 24.52 -4.57 -12.82
CA ARG A 226 25.05 -3.42 -13.57
C ARG A 226 26.26 -3.83 -14.38
N GLY A 227 26.37 -3.26 -15.57
CA GLY A 227 27.50 -3.51 -16.48
C GLY A 227 27.75 -2.36 -17.42
N GLY A 228 28.80 -2.51 -18.25
CA GLY A 228 29.12 -1.57 -19.32
C GLY A 228 28.00 -1.51 -20.39
N PRO A 229 28.07 -0.52 -21.33
CA PRO A 229 27.01 -0.30 -22.32
C PRO A 229 26.71 -1.50 -23.22
N ASP A 230 27.73 -2.32 -23.46
CA ASP A 230 27.67 -3.47 -24.36
C ASP A 230 27.39 -4.80 -23.65
N GLN A 231 27.33 -4.81 -22.33
CA GLN A 231 27.02 -5.99 -21.53
C GLN A 231 25.50 -6.22 -21.39
N LEU A 232 25.10 -7.37 -20.85
CA LEU A 232 23.68 -7.77 -20.69
C LEU A 232 22.88 -7.72 -22.02
N ARG A 233 23.51 -8.17 -23.13
CA ARG A 233 22.84 -8.37 -24.41
C ARG A 233 22.33 -9.80 -24.48
N ASP A 234 21.03 -10.00 -24.17
CA ASP A 234 20.31 -11.29 -24.28
C ASP A 234 21.07 -12.49 -23.69
N PRO A 235 21.43 -12.49 -22.40
CA PRO A 235 22.10 -13.61 -21.78
C PRO A 235 21.20 -14.86 -21.82
N VAL A 236 21.76 -15.98 -22.26
CA VAL A 236 21.01 -17.22 -22.45
C VAL A 236 20.52 -17.75 -21.09
N GLY A 237 19.22 -17.96 -20.97
CA GLY A 237 18.61 -18.55 -19.77
C GLY A 237 18.46 -17.58 -18.58
N VAL A 238 18.67 -16.29 -18.78
CA VAL A 238 18.52 -15.25 -17.75
C VAL A 238 17.36 -14.34 -18.10
N GLU A 239 16.41 -14.19 -17.17
CA GLU A 239 15.32 -13.23 -17.28
C GLU A 239 15.82 -11.84 -16.85
N LEU A 240 15.88 -10.89 -17.79
CA LEU A 240 16.23 -9.51 -17.51
C LEU A 240 14.96 -8.68 -17.34
N LEU A 241 14.72 -8.15 -16.13
CA LEU A 241 13.55 -7.32 -15.82
C LEU A 241 13.92 -5.83 -15.90
N GLY A 242 13.13 -5.07 -16.66
CA GLY A 242 13.21 -3.62 -16.71
C GLY A 242 14.59 -3.10 -17.15
N VAL A 243 15.18 -3.66 -18.19
CA VAL A 243 16.51 -3.27 -18.70
C VAL A 243 16.56 -1.78 -19.01
N ARG A 244 17.51 -1.09 -18.39
CA ARG A 244 17.79 0.34 -18.61
C ARG A 244 19.18 0.52 -19.15
N ARG A 245 19.27 1.05 -20.37
CA ARG A 245 20.54 1.35 -21.04
C ARG A 245 20.78 2.84 -21.06
N THR A 246 21.99 3.23 -20.71
CA THR A 246 22.48 4.62 -20.78
C THR A 246 23.78 4.66 -21.53
N THR A 247 24.33 5.85 -21.80
CA THR A 247 25.63 6.01 -22.45
C THR A 247 26.79 5.47 -21.61
N VAL A 248 26.58 5.34 -20.28
CA VAL A 248 27.65 4.92 -19.34
C VAL A 248 27.51 3.47 -18.88
N GLY A 249 26.37 2.82 -19.13
CA GLY A 249 26.16 1.45 -18.71
C GLY A 249 24.74 0.92 -18.90
N VAL A 250 24.57 -0.30 -18.48
CA VAL A 250 23.27 -1.01 -18.46
C VAL A 250 22.97 -1.50 -17.06
N GLN A 251 21.72 -1.51 -16.69
CA GLN A 251 21.25 -2.13 -15.45
C GLN A 251 19.93 -2.89 -15.68
N ALA A 252 19.74 -3.97 -14.96
CA ALA A 252 18.53 -4.78 -14.96
C ALA A 252 18.36 -5.49 -13.62
N LEU A 253 17.13 -5.87 -13.28
CA LEU A 253 16.89 -6.86 -12.22
C LEU A 253 16.95 -8.26 -12.83
N VAL A 254 17.50 -9.18 -12.05
CA VAL A 254 17.63 -10.60 -12.39
C VAL A 254 17.14 -11.42 -11.21
N PRO A 255 16.37 -12.51 -11.41
CA PRO A 255 16.06 -13.45 -10.35
C PRO A 255 17.33 -13.96 -9.66
N THR A 256 17.36 -13.98 -8.34
CA THR A 256 18.55 -14.34 -7.56
C THR A 256 19.12 -15.71 -7.98
N GLU A 257 18.27 -16.66 -8.31
CA GLU A 257 18.60 -18.02 -8.74
C GLU A 257 19.29 -18.08 -10.13
N GLN A 258 19.23 -16.99 -10.90
CA GLN A 258 19.82 -16.93 -12.25
C GLN A 258 21.12 -16.11 -12.29
N VAL A 259 21.57 -15.57 -11.17
CA VAL A 259 22.79 -14.73 -11.11
C VAL A 259 24.04 -15.49 -11.53
N ASP A 260 24.14 -16.76 -11.18
CA ASP A 260 25.28 -17.60 -11.52
C ASP A 260 25.39 -17.92 -13.04
N LEU A 261 24.33 -17.62 -13.80
CA LEU A 261 24.32 -17.77 -15.27
C LEU A 261 24.84 -16.50 -15.99
N LEU A 262 25.17 -15.47 -15.25
CA LEU A 262 25.66 -14.20 -15.82
C LEU A 262 27.17 -14.24 -16.09
N ASP A 263 27.59 -13.47 -17.09
CA ASP A 263 29.01 -13.32 -17.41
C ASP A 263 29.81 -12.66 -16.27
N ALA A 264 31.05 -13.10 -16.13
CA ALA A 264 31.99 -12.49 -15.20
C ALA A 264 32.25 -11.00 -15.57
N GLY A 265 32.33 -10.15 -14.52
CA GLY A 265 32.62 -8.72 -14.70
C GLY A 265 31.41 -7.81 -14.61
N LEU A 266 30.22 -8.35 -14.30
CA LEU A 266 29.05 -7.59 -13.92
C LEU A 266 29.08 -7.30 -12.41
N VAL A 267 28.59 -6.13 -12.03
CA VAL A 267 28.39 -5.77 -10.61
C VAL A 267 27.01 -6.25 -10.20
N VAL A 268 26.96 -7.08 -9.15
CA VAL A 268 25.71 -7.65 -8.60
C VAL A 268 25.49 -7.10 -7.21
N GLU A 269 24.35 -6.46 -6.98
CA GLU A 269 24.00 -5.80 -5.73
C GLU A 269 22.60 -6.23 -5.24
N ALA A 270 22.35 -6.11 -3.95
CA ALA A 270 21.00 -6.24 -3.41
C ALA A 270 20.17 -5.02 -3.87
N PRO A 271 18.98 -5.21 -4.45
CA PRO A 271 18.15 -4.09 -4.87
C PRO A 271 17.45 -3.44 -3.67
N THR A 272 17.17 -2.15 -3.76
CA THR A 272 16.20 -1.46 -2.93
C THR A 272 14.78 -1.77 -3.39
N LEU A 273 13.78 -1.53 -2.54
CA LEU A 273 12.38 -1.66 -2.95
C LEU A 273 12.04 -0.72 -4.11
N GLU A 274 12.63 0.49 -4.14
CA GLU A 274 12.46 1.44 -5.24
C GLU A 274 12.96 0.87 -6.57
N GLU A 275 14.14 0.28 -6.58
CA GLU A 275 14.71 -0.35 -7.79
C GLU A 275 13.82 -1.49 -8.28
N ILE A 276 13.30 -2.33 -7.39
CA ILE A 276 12.35 -3.39 -7.77
C ILE A 276 11.11 -2.80 -8.42
N VAL A 277 10.48 -1.80 -7.79
CA VAL A 277 9.25 -1.15 -8.31
C VAL A 277 9.50 -0.54 -9.69
N VAL A 278 10.64 0.11 -9.86
CA VAL A 278 11.03 0.79 -11.09
C VAL A 278 11.28 -0.19 -12.23
N HIS A 279 11.99 -1.30 -11.95
CA HIS A 279 12.36 -2.28 -12.98
C HIS A 279 11.22 -3.24 -13.29
N VAL A 280 10.48 -3.68 -12.30
CA VAL A 280 9.31 -4.57 -12.48
C VAL A 280 8.12 -3.80 -13.07
N GLY A 281 7.91 -2.56 -12.64
CA GLY A 281 6.82 -1.70 -13.15
C GLY A 281 7.03 -1.20 -14.58
N ALA A 282 8.26 -1.23 -15.10
CA ALA A 282 8.61 -0.78 -16.45
C ALA A 282 8.43 -1.87 -17.51
N GLN A 283 7.97 -3.08 -17.16
CA GLN A 283 7.73 -4.13 -18.16
C GLN A 283 6.68 -3.70 -19.17
N PRO A 284 6.95 -3.81 -20.50
CA PRO A 284 5.93 -3.65 -21.52
C PRO A 284 4.84 -4.72 -21.29
N ARG A 285 3.58 -4.39 -21.66
CA ARG A 285 2.43 -5.28 -21.56
C ARG A 285 2.77 -6.70 -22.02
N VAL A 286 3.03 -7.61 -21.08
CA VAL A 286 3.04 -9.03 -21.38
C VAL A 286 1.56 -9.44 -21.45
N PRO A 287 1.09 -10.07 -22.55
CA PRO A 287 -0.22 -10.71 -22.58
C PRO A 287 -0.25 -11.71 -21.43
N ALA A 288 -1.39 -11.77 -20.72
CA ALA A 288 -1.61 -12.53 -19.49
C ALA A 288 -0.95 -13.93 -19.54
N ALA A 289 0.22 -14.07 -18.95
CA ALA A 289 0.64 -15.35 -18.41
C ALA A 289 -0.13 -15.54 -17.09
N ALA A 290 -0.64 -16.75 -16.87
CA ALA A 290 -1.35 -17.07 -15.65
C ALA A 290 -0.51 -16.63 -14.42
N PRO A 291 -1.12 -16.05 -13.38
CA PRO A 291 -0.41 -15.65 -12.19
C PRO A 291 0.35 -16.88 -11.67
N ALA A 292 1.66 -16.71 -11.44
CA ALA A 292 2.43 -17.74 -10.76
C ALA A 292 1.69 -18.07 -9.44
N PRO A 293 1.56 -19.36 -9.08
CA PRO A 293 0.85 -19.75 -7.88
C PRO A 293 1.45 -18.97 -6.70
N GLN A 294 0.63 -18.14 -6.08
CA GLN A 294 1.02 -17.43 -4.86
C GLN A 294 1.35 -18.51 -3.84
N ALA A 295 2.60 -18.56 -3.39
CA ALA A 295 2.96 -19.42 -2.28
C ALA A 295 2.03 -19.06 -1.11
N PRO A 296 1.45 -20.07 -0.42
CA PRO A 296 0.59 -19.77 0.73
C PRO A 296 1.38 -18.89 1.69
N ILE A 297 0.78 -17.76 2.08
CA ILE A 297 1.38 -16.82 3.01
C ILE A 297 1.58 -17.54 4.32
N THR A 298 2.76 -18.13 4.50
CA THR A 298 3.16 -18.76 5.75
C THR A 298 3.56 -17.61 6.68
N ALA A 299 2.78 -17.42 7.74
CA ALA A 299 3.01 -16.37 8.73
C ALA A 299 4.44 -16.46 9.27
N ALA A 300 5.34 -15.64 8.76
CA ALA A 300 6.69 -15.46 9.27
C ALA A 300 6.59 -14.69 10.59
N ARG A 301 6.47 -15.43 11.72
CA ARG A 301 6.66 -14.88 13.05
C ARG A 301 8.15 -14.66 13.26
N SER A 302 8.66 -13.46 13.04
CA SER A 302 9.93 -13.06 13.65
C SER A 302 9.97 -11.56 13.96
N ARG A 303 9.86 -11.27 15.28
CA ARG A 303 10.52 -10.20 16.00
C ARG A 303 10.14 -8.76 15.70
N ARG A 304 9.06 -8.31 16.37
CA ARG A 304 9.00 -6.93 16.85
C ARG A 304 9.49 -6.91 18.31
N THR A 305 10.80 -6.90 18.52
CA THR A 305 11.44 -6.56 19.80
C THR A 305 12.72 -5.81 19.50
N ALA A 306 12.69 -4.50 19.59
CA ALA A 306 13.67 -3.58 20.17
C ALA A 306 13.20 -2.14 19.92
#